data_c52bac995fdbfe1c76ce0c2cfe8cc2cf
#
_entry.id   c52bac995fdbfe1c76ce0c2cfe8cc2cf
#
_cell.length_a   1.000
_cell.length_b   1.000
_cell.length_c   1.000
_cell.angle_alpha   90.00
_cell.angle_beta   90.00
_cell.angle_gamma   90.00
#
_symmetry.space_group_name_H-M   'P 1'
#
loop_
_entity.id
_entity.type
_entity.pdbx_description
1 polymer ?
#
loop_
_entity_poly.entity_id
_entity_poly.type
_entity_poly.pdbx_seq_one_letter_code
_entity_poly.pdbx_strand_id
1 'polypeptide(L)'
;MKRVLVIGIGSLVMRDDGIGSRVVEPIAESLREHDMASLVGETDFQCCFDEIKPDDLVIIIDAMAQGKEPGSIDVMLLSDALKDRGKFRTQHAFSLLDLIALHAPQTMGYFIGIEAAEIGFGFDFSAPLKESFKQICANVLNTILNIKEKVEHA
;
A
#
# COMPACT_ATOMS: atom_id res chain seq x y z
N MET A 1 12.01 10.17 17.00
CA MET A 1 10.80 9.97 16.21
C MET A 1 11.00 8.81 15.23
N LYS A 2 10.02 7.95 15.11
CA LYS A 2 10.11 6.81 14.19
C LYS A 2 10.03 7.29 12.74
N ARG A 3 10.81 6.66 11.88
CA ARG A 3 10.68 6.91 10.45
C ARG A 3 9.36 6.33 9.95
N VAL A 4 8.63 7.08 9.14
CA VAL A 4 7.47 6.55 8.43
C VAL A 4 7.93 6.13 7.04
N LEU A 5 7.71 4.89 6.69
CA LEU A 5 8.05 4.32 5.39
C LEU A 5 6.79 3.88 4.68
N VAL A 6 6.49 4.51 3.56
CA VAL A 6 5.32 4.20 2.72
C VAL A 6 5.77 3.32 1.56
N ILE A 7 5.20 2.12 1.45
CA ILE A 7 5.55 1.16 0.41
C ILE A 7 4.32 0.85 -0.43
N GLY A 8 4.37 1.15 -1.72
CA GLY A 8 3.35 0.74 -2.66
C GLY A 8 3.78 -0.54 -3.37
N ILE A 9 2.94 -1.55 -3.37
CA ILE A 9 3.21 -2.83 -4.03
C ILE A 9 2.14 -3.16 -5.07
N GLY A 10 2.49 -4.05 -5.99
CA GLY A 10 1.61 -4.53 -7.03
C GLY A 10 2.27 -4.49 -8.40
N SER A 11 1.85 -5.38 -9.28
CA SER A 11 2.42 -5.54 -10.62
C SER A 11 1.93 -4.47 -11.58
N LEU A 12 2.85 -3.75 -12.22
CA LEU A 12 2.54 -2.72 -13.22
C LEU A 12 2.00 -3.29 -14.53
N VAL A 13 2.08 -4.61 -14.71
CA VAL A 13 1.61 -5.28 -15.93
C VAL A 13 0.33 -6.10 -15.69
N MET A 14 -0.32 -5.92 -14.54
CA MET A 14 -1.52 -6.66 -14.14
C MET A 14 -2.68 -5.71 -13.83
N ARG A 15 -2.87 -4.69 -14.65
CA ARG A 15 -3.94 -3.70 -14.54
C ARG A 15 -4.06 -3.10 -13.13
N ASP A 16 -5.21 -3.25 -12.47
CA ASP A 16 -5.47 -2.63 -11.18
C ASP A 16 -4.62 -3.20 -10.04
N ASP A 17 -4.02 -4.37 -10.22
CA ASP A 17 -3.08 -4.93 -9.25
C ASP A 17 -1.93 -3.97 -8.98
N GLY A 18 -1.55 -3.16 -9.95
CA GLY A 18 -0.47 -2.19 -9.82
C GLY A 18 -0.84 -0.87 -9.14
N ILE A 19 -2.08 -0.74 -8.65
CA ILE A 19 -2.52 0.55 -8.10
C ILE A 19 -1.67 1.01 -6.92
N GLY A 20 -1.28 0.09 -6.02
CA GLY A 20 -0.45 0.42 -4.87
C GLY A 20 0.89 1.03 -5.28
N SER A 21 1.54 0.45 -6.28
CA SER A 21 2.81 0.97 -6.80
C SER A 21 2.61 2.31 -7.51
N ARG A 22 1.54 2.45 -8.29
CA ARG A 22 1.34 3.65 -9.12
C ARG A 22 0.92 4.89 -8.33
N VAL A 23 0.27 4.75 -7.18
CA VAL A 23 -0.14 5.91 -6.37
C VAL A 23 1.03 6.55 -5.64
N VAL A 24 2.11 5.81 -5.38
CA VAL A 24 3.25 6.33 -4.61
C VAL A 24 3.98 7.44 -5.37
N GLU A 25 4.21 7.26 -6.65
CA GLU A 25 4.98 8.25 -7.43
C GLU A 25 4.37 9.65 -7.39
N PRO A 26 3.07 9.84 -7.70
CA PRO A 26 2.46 11.17 -7.64
C PRO A 26 2.48 11.83 -6.27
N ILE A 27 2.48 11.05 -5.18
CA ILE A 27 2.44 11.60 -3.82
C ILE A 27 3.80 11.63 -3.14
N ALA A 28 4.84 11.09 -3.76
CA ALA A 28 6.17 10.94 -3.15
C ALA A 28 6.77 12.26 -2.68
N GLU A 29 6.62 13.34 -3.46
CA GLU A 29 7.15 14.63 -3.09
C GLU A 29 6.45 15.20 -1.85
N SER A 30 5.12 15.10 -1.80
CA SER A 30 4.36 15.51 -0.62
C SER A 30 4.75 14.71 0.62
N LEU A 31 4.98 13.40 0.45
CA LEU A 31 5.44 12.56 1.56
C LEU A 31 6.79 13.06 2.08
N ARG A 32 7.72 13.35 1.18
CA ARG A 32 9.04 13.85 1.54
C ARG A 32 8.96 15.20 2.26
N GLU A 33 8.08 16.09 1.81
CA GLU A 33 7.84 17.38 2.46
C GLU A 33 7.32 17.24 3.89
N HIS A 34 6.70 16.11 4.20
CA HIS A 34 6.21 15.78 5.53
C HIS A 34 7.11 14.78 6.27
N ASP A 35 8.39 14.71 5.87
CA ASP A 35 9.41 13.87 6.52
C ASP A 35 9.08 12.37 6.49
N MET A 36 8.47 11.92 5.42
CA MET A 36 8.19 10.50 5.21
C MET A 36 8.97 9.95 4.02
N ALA A 37 9.48 8.72 4.16
CA ALA A 37 10.12 8.01 3.06
C ALA A 37 9.09 7.20 2.27
N SER A 38 9.35 6.98 1.01
CA SER A 38 8.47 6.17 0.18
C SER A 38 9.26 5.25 -0.76
N LEU A 39 8.62 4.18 -1.19
CA LEU A 39 9.21 3.16 -2.05
C LEU A 39 8.15 2.60 -3.00
N VAL A 40 8.45 2.61 -4.28
CA VAL A 40 7.65 1.91 -5.29
C VAL A 40 8.21 0.48 -5.38
N GLY A 41 7.48 -0.46 -4.83
CA GLY A 41 7.99 -1.82 -4.63
C GLY A 41 7.68 -2.78 -5.77
N GLU A 42 6.63 -2.53 -6.51
CA GLU A 42 6.14 -3.45 -7.54
C GLU A 42 5.95 -4.85 -6.98
N THR A 43 6.63 -5.86 -7.52
CA THR A 43 6.55 -7.23 -7.02
C THR A 43 7.88 -7.70 -6.41
N ASP A 44 8.82 -6.80 -6.20
CA ASP A 44 10.09 -7.11 -5.53
C ASP A 44 9.91 -7.03 -4.01
N PHE A 45 9.19 -7.99 -3.47
CA PHE A 45 8.82 -8.00 -2.05
C PHE A 45 10.02 -8.16 -1.13
N GLN A 46 11.05 -8.88 -1.57
CA GLN A 46 12.26 -9.03 -0.77
C GLN A 46 12.99 -7.70 -0.63
N CYS A 47 13.11 -6.94 -1.71
CA CYS A 47 13.72 -5.62 -1.67
C CYS A 47 12.93 -4.70 -0.73
N CYS A 48 11.59 -4.73 -0.82
CA CYS A 48 10.73 -3.95 0.07
C CYS A 48 10.98 -4.32 1.53
N PHE A 49 11.01 -5.61 1.81
CA PHE A 49 11.23 -6.11 3.18
C PHE A 49 12.59 -5.66 3.72
N ASP A 50 13.62 -5.73 2.88
CA ASP A 50 14.99 -5.36 3.28
C ASP A 50 15.12 -3.86 3.59
N GLU A 51 14.24 -3.02 3.06
CA GLU A 51 14.24 -1.58 3.33
C GLU A 51 13.63 -1.22 4.68
N ILE A 52 12.86 -2.12 5.28
CA ILE A 52 12.20 -1.86 6.56
C ILE A 52 13.23 -1.96 7.69
N LYS A 53 13.32 -0.88 8.49
CA LYS A 53 14.17 -0.84 9.67
C LYS A 53 13.35 -1.18 10.92
N PRO A 54 14.00 -1.67 12.00
CA PRO A 54 13.28 -2.17 13.18
C PRO A 54 12.27 -1.21 13.82
N ASP A 55 12.55 0.08 13.80
CA ASP A 55 11.69 1.08 14.44
C ASP A 55 10.78 1.83 13.47
N ASP A 56 10.73 1.39 12.21
CA ASP A 56 9.88 2.06 11.23
C ASP A 56 8.40 1.89 11.54
N LEU A 57 7.63 2.92 11.25
CA LEU A 57 6.20 2.81 11.08
C LEU A 57 5.96 2.56 9.58
N VAL A 58 5.47 1.37 9.23
CA VAL A 58 5.32 0.96 7.84
C VAL A 58 3.89 1.13 7.38
N ILE A 59 3.71 1.79 6.24
CA ILE A 59 2.39 1.92 5.59
C ILE A 59 2.49 1.23 4.25
N ILE A 60 1.72 0.15 4.08
CA ILE A 60 1.71 -0.63 2.84
C ILE A 60 0.44 -0.29 2.06
N ILE A 61 0.60 0.00 0.77
CA ILE A 61 -0.51 0.28 -0.14
C ILE A 61 -0.55 -0.83 -1.18
N ASP A 62 -1.70 -1.48 -1.30
CA ASP A 62 -1.89 -2.58 -2.25
C ASP A 62 -3.33 -2.62 -2.76
N ALA A 63 -3.54 -3.34 -3.85
CA ALA A 63 -4.87 -3.59 -4.38
C ALA A 63 -5.61 -4.61 -3.50
N MET A 64 -6.92 -4.47 -3.44
CA MET A 64 -7.82 -5.45 -2.83
C MET A 64 -8.84 -5.92 -3.86
N ALA A 65 -9.40 -7.11 -3.63
CA ALA A 65 -10.49 -7.65 -4.45
C ALA A 65 -11.54 -8.25 -3.50
N GLN A 66 -12.34 -7.37 -2.89
CA GLN A 66 -13.34 -7.76 -1.88
C GLN A 66 -14.77 -7.43 -2.29
N GLY A 67 -14.99 -7.10 -3.56
CA GLY A 67 -16.32 -6.80 -4.07
C GLY A 67 -16.85 -5.43 -3.66
N LYS A 68 -15.99 -4.54 -3.21
CA LYS A 68 -16.38 -3.17 -2.85
C LYS A 68 -16.38 -2.27 -4.09
N GLU A 69 -16.77 -1.01 -3.89
CA GLU A 69 -16.74 -0.01 -4.95
C GLU A 69 -15.30 0.16 -5.48
N PRO A 70 -15.05 0.02 -6.80
CA PRO A 70 -13.71 0.20 -7.35
C PRO A 70 -13.11 1.56 -6.98
N GLY A 71 -11.86 1.54 -6.53
CA GLY A 71 -11.15 2.75 -6.10
C GLY A 71 -11.39 3.14 -4.65
N SER A 72 -12.32 2.47 -3.97
CA SER A 72 -12.54 2.72 -2.54
C SER A 72 -11.33 2.28 -1.72
N ILE A 73 -11.13 2.93 -0.59
CA ILE A 73 -9.96 2.73 0.27
C ILE A 73 -10.39 2.16 1.62
N ASP A 74 -9.74 1.09 2.05
CA ASP A 74 -9.85 0.56 3.39
C ASP A 74 -8.52 0.74 4.10
N VAL A 75 -8.59 1.17 5.36
CA VAL A 75 -7.41 1.35 6.20
C VAL A 75 -7.54 0.42 7.41
N MET A 76 -6.49 -0.30 7.69
CA MET A 76 -6.46 -1.18 8.87
C MET A 76 -5.06 -1.19 9.49
N LEU A 77 -4.98 -1.63 10.74
CA LEU A 77 -3.68 -1.84 11.37
C LEU A 77 -2.93 -2.93 10.62
N LEU A 78 -1.62 -2.76 10.51
CA LEU A 78 -0.78 -3.76 9.85
C LEU A 78 -0.92 -5.13 10.53
N SER A 79 -1.00 -5.17 11.86
CA SER A 79 -1.19 -6.42 12.60
C SER A 79 -2.46 -7.16 12.18
N ASP A 80 -3.54 -6.43 11.91
CA ASP A 80 -4.80 -7.04 11.43
C ASP A 80 -4.64 -7.56 9.99
N ALA A 81 -3.98 -6.78 9.14
CA ALA A 81 -3.72 -7.19 7.77
C ALA A 81 -2.84 -8.44 7.70
N LEU A 82 -1.88 -8.58 8.61
CA LEU A 82 -1.03 -9.77 8.68
C LEU A 82 -1.83 -11.02 9.06
N LYS A 83 -2.79 -10.89 9.97
CA LYS A 83 -3.66 -12.01 10.37
C LYS A 83 -4.59 -12.43 9.23
N ASP A 84 -5.11 -11.47 8.50
CA ASP A 84 -6.12 -11.69 7.46
C ASP A 84 -5.54 -11.67 6.05
N ARG A 85 -4.21 -11.77 5.90
CA ARG A 85 -3.53 -11.54 4.63
C ARG A 85 -4.03 -12.41 3.48
N GLY A 86 -4.51 -13.60 3.77
CA GLY A 86 -5.09 -14.47 2.75
C GLY A 86 -6.32 -13.88 2.08
N LYS A 87 -7.07 -13.02 2.78
CA LYS A 87 -8.28 -12.38 2.27
C LYS A 87 -7.99 -11.23 1.29
N PHE A 88 -6.78 -10.65 1.39
CA PHE A 88 -6.40 -9.49 0.56
C PHE A 88 -5.58 -9.89 -0.66
N ARG A 89 -5.23 -11.16 -0.75
CA ARG A 89 -4.38 -11.67 -1.83
C ARG A 89 -5.13 -11.62 -3.15
N THR A 90 -4.55 -10.96 -4.13
CA THR A 90 -5.10 -10.87 -5.48
C THR A 90 -4.45 -11.91 -6.40
N GLN A 91 -3.21 -11.65 -6.81
CA GLN A 91 -2.48 -12.47 -7.78
C GLN A 91 -1.27 -13.19 -7.20
N HIS A 92 -0.74 -12.71 -6.09
CA HIS A 92 0.56 -13.17 -5.60
C HIS A 92 0.42 -14.31 -4.60
N ALA A 93 1.09 -15.43 -4.86
CA ALA A 93 1.11 -16.57 -3.94
C ALA A 93 1.84 -16.24 -2.64
N PHE A 94 2.83 -15.33 -2.73
CA PHE A 94 3.64 -14.88 -1.59
C PHE A 94 3.92 -13.39 -1.75
N SER A 95 3.67 -12.59 -0.73
CA SER A 95 3.76 -11.13 -0.81
C SER A 95 4.57 -10.54 0.33
N LEU A 96 4.69 -9.21 0.34
CA LEU A 96 5.35 -8.48 1.42
C LEU A 96 4.70 -8.77 2.78
N LEU A 97 3.37 -8.89 2.85
CA LEU A 97 2.69 -9.23 4.10
C LEU A 97 3.14 -10.59 4.62
N ASP A 98 3.35 -11.56 3.74
CA ASP A 98 3.83 -12.88 4.13
C ASP A 98 5.26 -12.81 4.69
N LEU A 99 6.15 -12.03 4.06
CA LEU A 99 7.51 -11.84 4.55
C LEU A 99 7.51 -11.20 5.95
N ILE A 100 6.71 -10.17 6.14
CA ILE A 100 6.60 -9.50 7.44
C ILE A 100 6.03 -10.44 8.48
N ALA A 101 4.96 -11.16 8.16
CA ALA A 101 4.34 -12.10 9.09
C ALA A 101 5.30 -13.21 9.53
N LEU A 102 6.14 -13.65 8.61
CA LEU A 102 7.09 -14.74 8.88
C LEU A 102 8.33 -14.28 9.64
N HIS A 103 8.90 -13.14 9.28
CA HIS A 103 10.21 -12.71 9.77
C HIS A 103 10.20 -11.53 10.74
N ALA A 104 9.16 -10.70 10.72
CA ALA A 104 9.09 -9.48 11.53
C ALA A 104 7.64 -9.16 11.95
N PRO A 105 6.94 -10.11 12.60
CA PRO A 105 5.50 -9.94 12.89
C PRO A 105 5.19 -8.80 13.86
N GLN A 106 6.20 -8.27 14.53
CA GLN A 106 6.06 -7.14 15.45
C GLN A 106 6.10 -5.78 14.75
N THR A 107 6.28 -5.75 13.43
CA THR A 107 6.33 -4.48 12.66
C THR A 107 5.06 -3.68 12.89
N MET A 108 5.24 -2.41 13.24
CA MET A 108 4.13 -1.48 13.49
C MET A 108 3.76 -0.76 12.20
N GLY A 109 2.48 -0.52 12.02
CA GLY A 109 2.05 0.26 10.86
C GLY A 109 0.61 0.04 10.46
N TYR A 110 0.35 0.35 9.20
CA TYR A 110 -1.00 0.33 8.62
C TYR A 110 -0.95 -0.29 7.23
N PHE A 111 -2.09 -0.81 6.83
CA PHE A 111 -2.31 -1.30 5.48
C PHE A 111 -3.43 -0.47 4.86
N ILE A 112 -3.18 0.03 3.65
CA ILE A 112 -4.18 0.76 2.86
C ILE A 112 -4.49 -0.08 1.64
N GLY A 113 -5.70 -0.61 1.60
CA GLY A 113 -6.19 -1.39 0.46
C GLY A 113 -7.01 -0.54 -0.48
N ILE A 114 -6.78 -0.67 -1.77
CA ILE A 114 -7.52 0.06 -2.80
C ILE A 114 -8.27 -0.97 -3.64
N GLU A 115 -9.60 -0.86 -3.69
CA GLU A 115 -10.42 -1.85 -4.38
C GLU A 115 -10.17 -1.83 -5.89
N ALA A 116 -9.81 -2.98 -6.45
CA ALA A 116 -9.62 -3.18 -7.88
C ALA A 116 -10.95 -3.52 -8.56
N ALA A 117 -11.09 -3.14 -9.82
CA ALA A 117 -12.21 -3.58 -10.65
C ALA A 117 -11.78 -4.74 -11.55
N GLU A 118 -10.60 -4.65 -12.14
CA GLU A 118 -10.09 -5.65 -13.07
C GLU A 118 -8.63 -5.98 -12.78
N ILE A 119 -8.35 -7.27 -12.65
CA ILE A 119 -6.99 -7.78 -12.52
C ILE A 119 -6.79 -8.75 -13.68
N GLY A 120 -5.69 -8.61 -14.39
CA GLY A 120 -5.37 -9.41 -15.53
C GLY A 120 -4.23 -8.76 -16.28
N PHE A 121 -3.70 -9.41 -17.28
CA PHE A 121 -2.56 -8.89 -18.00
C PHE A 121 -2.91 -7.59 -18.74
N GLY A 122 -2.11 -6.54 -18.52
CA GLY A 122 -2.27 -5.26 -19.19
C GLY A 122 -1.60 -4.13 -18.41
N PHE A 123 -1.24 -3.06 -19.11
CA PHE A 123 -0.52 -1.93 -18.52
C PHE A 123 -1.46 -0.83 -17.99
N ASP A 124 -2.67 -0.74 -18.54
CA ASP A 124 -3.61 0.29 -18.15
C ASP A 124 -4.54 -0.17 -17.05
N PHE A 125 -4.95 0.76 -16.18
CA PHE A 125 -6.02 0.51 -15.23
C PHE A 125 -7.33 0.21 -15.93
N SER A 126 -8.25 -0.43 -15.20
CA SER A 126 -9.65 -0.48 -15.58
C SER A 126 -10.22 0.94 -15.71
N ALA A 127 -11.31 1.09 -16.45
CA ALA A 127 -11.93 2.40 -16.63
C ALA A 127 -12.26 3.10 -15.30
N PRO A 128 -12.88 2.43 -14.30
CA PRO A 128 -13.16 3.08 -13.02
C PRO A 128 -11.93 3.63 -12.31
N LEU A 129 -10.82 2.89 -12.30
CA LEU A 129 -9.60 3.35 -11.62
C LEU A 129 -8.89 4.44 -12.42
N LYS A 130 -8.89 4.33 -13.74
CA LYS A 130 -8.29 5.35 -14.61
C LYS A 130 -8.98 6.69 -14.43
N GLU A 131 -10.31 6.70 -14.41
CA GLU A 131 -11.11 7.91 -14.24
C GLU A 131 -10.94 8.55 -12.87
N SER A 132 -10.80 7.75 -11.82
CA SER A 132 -10.70 8.21 -10.44
C SER A 132 -9.29 8.28 -9.90
N PHE A 133 -8.27 8.04 -10.72
CA PHE A 133 -6.89 7.91 -10.24
C PHE A 133 -6.41 9.12 -9.44
N LYS A 134 -6.67 10.33 -9.91
CA LYS A 134 -6.25 11.54 -9.20
C LYS A 134 -6.92 11.65 -7.84
N GLN A 135 -8.20 11.29 -7.77
CA GLN A 135 -8.93 11.30 -6.51
C GLN A 135 -8.41 10.21 -5.56
N ILE A 136 -8.08 9.04 -6.10
CA ILE A 136 -7.48 7.95 -5.31
C ILE A 136 -6.16 8.44 -4.70
N CYS A 137 -5.29 9.07 -5.48
CA CYS A 137 -4.02 9.60 -4.98
C CYS A 137 -4.25 10.63 -3.87
N ALA A 138 -5.20 11.54 -4.04
CA ALA A 138 -5.52 12.54 -3.03
C ALA A 138 -6.05 11.89 -1.75
N ASN A 139 -6.91 10.90 -1.89
CA ASN A 139 -7.47 10.18 -0.74
C ASN A 139 -6.41 9.39 0.02
N VAL A 140 -5.51 8.73 -0.70
CA VAL A 140 -4.41 7.99 -0.10
C VAL A 140 -3.48 8.95 0.65
N LEU A 141 -3.10 10.05 0.03
CA LEU A 141 -2.23 11.05 0.67
C LEU A 141 -2.87 11.60 1.94
N ASN A 142 -4.14 12.00 1.88
CA ASN A 142 -4.86 12.51 3.06
C ASN A 142 -4.91 11.47 4.17
N THR A 143 -5.13 10.22 3.82
CA THR A 143 -5.16 9.11 4.77
C THR A 143 -3.80 8.97 5.46
N ILE A 144 -2.71 9.01 4.69
CA ILE A 144 -1.36 8.89 5.22
C ILE A 144 -1.02 10.06 6.14
N LEU A 145 -1.37 11.30 5.74
CA LEU A 145 -1.13 12.47 6.57
C LEU A 145 -1.90 12.40 7.88
N ASN A 146 -3.13 11.91 7.85
CA ASN A 146 -3.93 11.72 9.07
C ASN A 146 -3.32 10.66 9.99
N ILE A 147 -2.80 9.58 9.42
CA ILE A 147 -2.10 8.54 10.19
C ILE A 147 -0.87 9.13 10.87
N LYS A 148 -0.06 9.89 10.13
CA LYS A 148 1.14 10.50 10.68
C LYS A 148 0.82 11.44 11.84
N GLU A 149 -0.17 12.30 11.66
CA GLU A 149 -0.61 13.23 12.70
C GLU A 149 -1.06 12.49 13.96
N LYS A 150 -1.85 11.43 13.79
CA LYS A 150 -2.33 10.60 14.88
C LYS A 150 -1.19 9.95 15.66
N VAL A 151 -0.17 9.46 14.97
CA VAL A 151 0.98 8.82 15.58
C VAL A 151 1.84 9.83 16.34
N GLU A 152 2.03 11.03 15.79
CA GLU A 152 2.81 12.09 16.42
C GLU A 152 2.17 12.63 17.69
N HIS A 153 0.84 12.57 17.78
CA HIS A 153 0.08 13.09 18.92
C HIS A 153 -0.47 11.99 19.85
N ALA A 154 -0.01 10.77 19.66
CA ALA A 154 -0.43 9.64 20.50
C ALA A 154 0.29 9.62 21.85
#